data_c70ca40e6e66606d59cd2a5320a50b79
#
_entry.id   c70ca40e6e66606d59cd2a5320a50b79
#
_cell.length_a   1.000
_cell.length_b   1.000
_cell.length_c   1.000
_cell.angle_alpha   90.00
_cell.angle_beta   90.00
_cell.angle_gamma   90.00
#
_symmetry.space_group_name_H-M   'P 1'
#
loop_
_entity.id
_entity.type
_entity.pdbx_description
1 polymer ?
#
loop_
_entity_poly.entity_id
_entity_poly.type
_entity_poly.pdbx_seq_one_letter_code
_entity_poly.pdbx_strand_id
1 'polypeptide(L)'
;MKLSIVALGHRMPAWVDTAYDDYAKRLPREYALELVVLKPAARDTPVPRALALEAQRIEAACAGAAIVALDERGAAWTTRQLADRLAGWRNDGSRIAFVIGSADGLDATLKKKAAACIQLSALTLPHGMARVLLVEQLYRAASLIAGHPYHRE
;
A
#
# COMPACT_ATOMS: atom_id res chain seq x y z
N MET A 1 1.78 11.65 -11.91
CA MET A 1 1.61 10.37 -11.20
C MET A 1 0.65 10.54 -10.03
N LYS A 2 -0.12 9.51 -9.73
CA LYS A 2 -0.97 9.52 -8.54
C LYS A 2 -0.76 8.22 -7.76
N LEU A 3 -0.37 8.34 -6.49
CA LEU A 3 -0.25 7.21 -5.56
C LEU A 3 -1.44 7.19 -4.60
N SER A 4 -1.96 6.02 -4.32
CA SER A 4 -2.89 5.83 -3.22
C SER A 4 -2.49 4.61 -2.38
N ILE A 5 -2.81 4.68 -1.10
CA ILE A 5 -2.78 3.54 -0.19
C ILE A 5 -4.22 3.27 0.17
N VAL A 6 -4.71 2.10 -0.22
CA VAL A 6 -6.09 1.66 0.04
C VAL A 6 -6.03 0.60 1.12
N ALA A 7 -6.54 0.90 2.29
CA ALA A 7 -6.41 0.07 3.47
C ALA A 7 -7.76 -0.37 4.01
N LEU A 8 -7.94 -1.67 4.19
CA LEU A 8 -9.09 -2.26 4.88
C LEU A 8 -8.80 -2.22 6.37
N GLY A 9 -9.55 -1.43 7.12
CA GLY A 9 -9.28 -1.38 8.55
C GLY A 9 -10.26 -0.52 9.32
N HIS A 10 -10.18 -0.66 10.62
CA HIS A 10 -10.89 0.18 11.56
C HIS A 10 -10.04 1.39 11.94
N ARG A 11 -10.57 2.19 12.85
CA ARG A 11 -9.83 3.29 13.43
C ARG A 11 -8.51 2.79 14.03
N MET A 12 -7.40 3.42 13.64
CA MET A 12 -6.07 3.08 14.15
C MET A 12 -5.75 3.87 15.43
N PRO A 13 -4.83 3.36 16.27
CA PRO A 13 -4.28 4.15 17.36
C PRO A 13 -3.69 5.46 16.85
N ALA A 14 -3.75 6.51 17.67
CA ALA A 14 -3.29 7.86 17.27
C ALA A 14 -1.84 7.87 16.79
N TRP A 15 -0.95 7.05 17.34
CA TRP A 15 0.44 6.99 16.94
C TRP A 15 0.63 6.52 15.50
N VAL A 16 -0.27 5.67 14.98
CA VAL A 16 -0.25 5.21 13.58
C VAL A 16 -0.50 6.40 12.66
N ASP A 17 -1.55 7.18 12.94
CA ASP A 17 -1.89 8.35 12.14
C ASP A 17 -0.79 9.40 12.21
N THR A 18 -0.24 9.63 13.38
CA THR A 18 0.87 10.58 13.58
C THR A 18 2.10 10.17 12.78
N ALA A 19 2.51 8.91 12.88
CA ALA A 19 3.67 8.39 12.14
C ALA A 19 3.42 8.40 10.62
N TYR A 20 2.25 7.96 10.19
CA TYR A 20 1.86 7.99 8.78
C TYR A 20 1.94 9.40 8.22
N ASP A 21 1.31 10.36 8.88
CA ASP A 21 1.26 11.75 8.43
C ASP A 21 2.65 12.38 8.38
N ASP A 22 3.52 12.04 9.33
CA ASP A 22 4.90 12.55 9.34
C ASP A 22 5.67 12.16 8.08
N TYR A 23 5.55 10.92 7.61
CA TYR A 23 6.19 10.49 6.36
C TYR A 23 5.42 10.97 5.12
N ALA A 24 4.11 10.92 5.14
CA ALA A 24 3.29 11.33 3.99
C ALA A 24 3.55 12.78 3.58
N LYS A 25 3.68 13.69 4.55
CA LYS A 25 3.97 15.11 4.28
C LYS A 25 5.36 15.36 3.70
N ARG A 26 6.29 14.43 3.88
CA ARG A 26 7.64 14.53 3.32
C ARG A 26 7.70 14.10 1.86
N LEU A 27 6.73 13.30 1.42
CA LEU A 27 6.68 12.83 0.05
C LEU A 27 6.43 14.02 -0.90
N PRO A 28 7.21 14.15 -2.00
CA PRO A 28 6.99 15.24 -2.95
C PRO A 28 5.55 15.28 -3.48
N ARG A 29 5.01 16.48 -3.64
CA ARG A 29 3.61 16.69 -4.09
C ARG A 29 3.31 16.05 -5.45
N GLU A 30 4.32 15.88 -6.28
CA GLU A 30 4.17 15.26 -7.60
C GLU A 30 3.63 13.82 -7.53
N TYR A 31 3.82 13.13 -6.41
CA TYR A 31 3.29 11.78 -6.19
C TYR A 31 1.80 11.78 -5.80
N ALA A 32 1.27 12.92 -5.38
CA ALA A 32 -0.14 13.10 -5.03
C ALA A 32 -0.70 11.98 -4.15
N LEU A 33 0.05 11.61 -3.09
CA LEU A 33 -0.31 10.49 -2.21
C LEU A 33 -1.62 10.73 -1.48
N GLU A 34 -2.50 9.74 -1.52
CA GLU A 34 -3.80 9.72 -0.84
C GLU A 34 -3.95 8.43 -0.04
N LEU A 35 -4.44 8.54 1.19
CA LEU A 35 -4.83 7.38 1.99
C LEU A 35 -6.35 7.21 1.93
N VAL A 36 -6.80 6.04 1.46
CA VAL A 36 -8.21 5.68 1.38
C VAL A 36 -8.45 4.53 2.36
N VAL A 37 -9.23 4.78 3.39
CA VAL A 37 -9.57 3.75 4.38
C VAL A 37 -10.95 3.20 4.06
N LEU A 38 -11.01 1.88 3.86
CA LEU A 38 -12.25 1.18 3.56
C LEU A 38 -12.71 0.38 4.77
N LYS A 39 -14.02 0.33 4.96
CA LYS A 39 -14.63 -0.46 6.02
C LYS A 39 -14.48 -1.95 5.69
N PRO A 40 -13.97 -2.78 6.62
CA PRO A 40 -13.94 -4.23 6.42
C PRO A 40 -15.34 -4.82 6.48
N ALA A 41 -15.50 -6.06 6.00
CA ALA A 41 -16.75 -6.80 6.13
C ALA A 41 -17.09 -7.03 7.61
N ALA A 42 -18.37 -7.25 7.91
CA ALA A 42 -18.82 -7.52 9.27
C ALA A 42 -18.11 -8.76 9.84
N ARG A 43 -17.77 -8.71 11.14
CA ARG A 43 -16.97 -9.76 11.83
C ARG A 43 -17.58 -11.16 11.77
N ASP A 44 -18.91 -11.26 11.71
CA ASP A 44 -19.64 -12.52 11.65
C ASP A 44 -19.74 -13.09 10.23
N THR A 45 -19.23 -12.36 9.23
CA THR A 45 -19.23 -12.84 7.84
C THR A 45 -18.20 -13.96 7.67
N PRO A 46 -18.57 -15.09 7.06
CA PRO A 46 -17.59 -16.13 6.73
C PRO A 46 -16.43 -15.58 5.92
N VAL A 47 -15.21 -16.03 6.20
CA VAL A 47 -13.98 -15.46 5.63
C VAL A 47 -14.01 -15.36 4.10
N PRO A 48 -14.37 -16.41 3.34
CA PRO A 48 -14.38 -16.30 1.87
C PRO A 48 -15.32 -15.21 1.36
N ARG A 49 -16.49 -15.07 1.98
CA ARG A 49 -17.48 -14.04 1.62
C ARG A 49 -16.99 -12.65 2.04
N ALA A 50 -16.39 -12.53 3.22
CA ALA A 50 -15.83 -11.28 3.70
C ALA A 50 -14.75 -10.75 2.75
N LEU A 51 -13.82 -11.61 2.33
CA LEU A 51 -12.77 -11.25 1.38
C LEU A 51 -13.34 -10.84 0.03
N ALA A 52 -14.37 -11.52 -0.48
CA ALA A 52 -15.01 -11.17 -1.73
C ALA A 52 -15.72 -9.81 -1.67
N LEU A 53 -16.41 -9.51 -0.56
CA LEU A 53 -17.04 -8.21 -0.34
C LEU A 53 -16.01 -7.08 -0.24
N GLU A 54 -14.93 -7.33 0.48
CA GLU A 54 -13.82 -6.38 0.61
C GLU A 54 -13.14 -6.13 -0.73
N ALA A 55 -12.96 -7.18 -1.54
CA ALA A 55 -12.41 -7.05 -2.88
C ALA A 55 -13.25 -6.13 -3.78
N GLN A 56 -14.57 -6.20 -3.70
CA GLN A 56 -15.45 -5.29 -4.43
C GLN A 56 -15.22 -3.83 -4.03
N ARG A 57 -15.08 -3.57 -2.74
CA ARG A 57 -14.81 -2.23 -2.21
C ARG A 57 -13.45 -1.72 -2.66
N ILE A 58 -12.44 -2.60 -2.64
CA ILE A 58 -11.09 -2.28 -3.10
C ILE A 58 -11.09 -1.95 -4.58
N GLU A 59 -11.69 -2.79 -5.42
CA GLU A 59 -11.74 -2.57 -6.87
C GLU A 59 -12.42 -1.24 -7.21
N ALA A 60 -13.52 -0.90 -6.51
CA ALA A 60 -14.19 0.38 -6.70
C ALA A 60 -13.30 1.56 -6.32
N ALA A 61 -12.58 1.46 -5.20
CA ALA A 61 -11.68 2.51 -4.74
C ALA A 61 -10.43 2.66 -5.63
N CYS A 62 -10.01 1.58 -6.29
CA CYS A 62 -8.83 1.53 -7.15
C CYS A 62 -9.16 1.74 -8.63
N ALA A 63 -10.37 2.13 -8.98
CA ALA A 63 -10.76 2.29 -10.38
C ALA A 63 -9.81 3.21 -11.14
N GLY A 64 -9.27 2.73 -12.25
CA GLY A 64 -8.30 3.46 -13.06
C GLY A 64 -6.87 3.42 -12.56
N ALA A 65 -6.59 2.68 -11.49
CA ALA A 65 -5.24 2.48 -10.96
C ALA A 65 -4.79 1.03 -11.11
N ALA A 66 -3.48 0.84 -11.28
CA ALA A 66 -2.88 -0.49 -11.17
C ALA A 66 -2.71 -0.84 -9.69
N ILE A 67 -3.10 -2.03 -9.31
CA ILE A 67 -3.06 -2.49 -7.92
C ILE A 67 -1.73 -3.17 -7.63
N VAL A 68 -1.07 -2.73 -6.55
CA VAL A 68 0.04 -3.44 -5.93
C VAL A 68 -0.47 -3.98 -4.60
N ALA A 69 -0.74 -5.27 -4.55
CA ALA A 69 -1.28 -5.92 -3.37
C ALA A 69 -0.15 -6.21 -2.37
N LEU A 70 -0.37 -5.88 -1.10
CA LEU A 70 0.54 -6.26 -0.02
C LEU A 70 0.05 -7.58 0.58
N ASP A 71 0.90 -8.58 0.56
CA ASP A 71 0.61 -9.90 1.09
C ASP A 71 1.90 -10.51 1.63
N GLU A 72 1.82 -11.21 2.76
CA GLU A 72 2.99 -11.83 3.39
C GLU A 72 3.67 -12.89 2.51
N ARG A 73 2.95 -13.41 1.52
CA ARG A 73 3.45 -14.38 0.54
C ARG A 73 3.85 -13.77 -0.78
N GLY A 74 3.84 -12.44 -0.87
CA GLY A 74 4.23 -11.73 -2.09
C GLY A 74 5.74 -11.73 -2.32
N ALA A 75 6.14 -11.19 -3.46
CA ALA A 75 7.55 -11.03 -3.80
C ALA A 75 8.26 -10.07 -2.84
N ALA A 76 9.48 -10.39 -2.47
CA ALA A 76 10.30 -9.55 -1.60
C ALA A 76 11.07 -8.53 -2.44
N TRP A 77 10.49 -7.34 -2.64
CA TRP A 77 11.22 -6.26 -3.28
C TRP A 77 12.17 -5.57 -2.29
N THR A 78 13.36 -5.28 -2.75
CA THR A 78 14.26 -4.36 -2.03
C THR A 78 13.76 -2.93 -2.17
N THR A 79 14.23 -2.04 -1.30
CA THR A 79 13.93 -0.60 -1.42
C THR A 79 14.35 -0.06 -2.78
N ARG A 80 15.49 -0.51 -3.30
CA ARG A 80 15.96 -0.10 -4.64
C ARG A 80 15.03 -0.56 -5.74
N GLN A 81 14.54 -1.79 -5.67
CA GLN A 81 13.56 -2.29 -6.65
C GLN A 81 12.25 -1.50 -6.58
N LEU A 82 11.80 -1.14 -5.38
CA LEU A 82 10.63 -0.26 -5.22
C LEU A 82 10.90 1.11 -5.85
N ALA A 83 12.09 1.68 -5.63
CA ALA A 83 12.48 2.95 -6.23
C ALA A 83 12.49 2.88 -7.77
N ASP A 84 13.02 1.81 -8.34
CA ASP A 84 13.05 1.62 -9.80
C ASP A 84 11.62 1.53 -10.36
N ARG A 85 10.73 0.80 -9.70
CA ARG A 85 9.32 0.72 -10.08
C ARG A 85 8.64 2.08 -9.97
N LEU A 86 8.88 2.80 -8.88
CA LEU A 86 8.30 4.11 -8.65
C LEU A 86 8.74 5.12 -9.73
N ALA A 87 10.01 5.09 -10.12
CA ALA A 87 10.55 5.92 -11.19
C ALA A 87 9.88 5.61 -12.53
N GLY A 88 9.70 4.32 -12.86
CA GLY A 88 9.02 3.89 -14.06
C GLY A 88 7.57 4.38 -14.11
N TRP A 89 6.83 4.15 -13.04
CA TRP A 89 5.43 4.62 -12.94
C TRP A 89 5.30 6.13 -13.04
N ARG A 90 6.24 6.86 -12.44
CA ARG A 90 6.28 8.32 -12.55
C ARG A 90 6.49 8.77 -13.99
N ASN A 91 7.43 8.15 -14.69
CA ASN A 91 7.72 8.48 -16.09
C ASN A 91 6.53 8.19 -17.00
N ASP A 92 5.77 7.12 -16.71
CA ASP A 92 4.58 6.74 -17.48
C ASP A 92 3.33 7.54 -17.09
N GLY A 93 3.39 8.36 -16.05
CA GLY A 93 2.22 9.06 -15.52
C GLY A 93 1.18 8.13 -14.92
N SER A 94 1.58 6.97 -14.43
CA SER A 94 0.69 5.92 -13.95
C SER A 94 -0.06 6.31 -12.66
N ARG A 95 -1.19 5.65 -12.45
CA ARG A 95 -1.93 5.66 -11.19
C ARG A 95 -1.71 4.32 -10.51
N ILE A 96 -1.19 4.34 -9.30
CA ILE A 96 -0.85 3.13 -8.54
C ILE A 96 -1.58 3.15 -7.20
N ALA A 97 -2.23 2.03 -6.88
CA ALA A 97 -2.87 1.82 -5.58
C ALA A 97 -2.18 0.66 -4.86
N PHE A 98 -1.54 0.95 -3.74
CA PHE A 98 -1.05 -0.06 -2.82
C PHE A 98 -2.20 -0.48 -1.91
N VAL A 99 -2.46 -1.78 -1.82
CA VAL A 99 -3.61 -2.29 -1.09
C VAL A 99 -3.18 -3.10 0.11
N ILE A 100 -3.65 -2.70 1.30
CA ILE A 100 -3.44 -3.41 2.56
C ILE A 100 -4.76 -4.06 2.96
N GLY A 101 -4.78 -5.39 3.08
CA GLY A 101 -5.97 -6.13 3.45
C GLY A 101 -6.32 -6.07 4.92
N SER A 102 -7.46 -6.65 5.26
CA SER A 102 -7.88 -6.90 6.65
C SER A 102 -7.02 -8.00 7.29
N ALA A 103 -7.34 -8.36 8.54
CA ALA A 103 -6.62 -9.42 9.28
C ALA A 103 -6.59 -10.76 8.54
N ASP A 104 -7.60 -11.05 7.72
CA ASP A 104 -7.69 -12.28 6.92
C ASP A 104 -6.97 -12.17 5.58
N GLY A 105 -6.33 -11.07 5.29
CA GLY A 105 -5.59 -10.84 4.05
C GLY A 105 -6.48 -10.31 2.92
N LEU A 106 -6.18 -10.73 1.70
CA LEU A 106 -6.85 -10.27 0.48
C LEU A 106 -7.45 -11.45 -0.29
N ASP A 107 -8.52 -11.19 -1.00
CA ASP A 107 -9.15 -12.16 -1.89
C ASP A 107 -8.16 -12.66 -2.95
N ALA A 108 -8.18 -13.98 -3.19
CA ALA A 108 -7.25 -14.62 -4.12
C ALA A 108 -7.41 -14.12 -5.55
N THR A 109 -8.66 -13.87 -5.99
CA THR A 109 -8.93 -13.35 -7.32
C THR A 109 -8.40 -11.93 -7.50
N LEU A 110 -8.54 -11.09 -6.47
CA LEU A 110 -7.99 -9.75 -6.47
C LEU A 110 -6.46 -9.79 -6.59
N LYS A 111 -5.79 -10.66 -5.85
CA LYS A 111 -4.33 -10.82 -5.92
C LYS A 111 -3.87 -11.26 -7.31
N LYS A 112 -4.61 -12.13 -7.97
CA LYS A 112 -4.28 -12.58 -9.34
C LYS A 112 -4.41 -11.45 -10.37
N LYS A 113 -5.37 -10.56 -10.20
CA LYS A 113 -5.57 -9.40 -11.08
C LYS A 113 -4.61 -8.26 -10.81
N ALA A 114 -3.97 -8.24 -9.66
CA ALA A 114 -3.05 -7.18 -9.28
C ALA A 114 -1.85 -7.14 -10.23
N ALA A 115 -1.34 -5.93 -10.49
CA ALA A 115 -0.13 -5.74 -11.29
C ALA A 115 1.11 -6.31 -10.59
N ALA A 116 1.11 -6.32 -9.26
CA ALA A 116 2.13 -6.96 -8.44
C ALA A 116 1.54 -7.36 -7.09
N CYS A 117 2.15 -8.37 -6.49
CA CYS A 117 1.85 -8.80 -5.13
C CYS A 117 3.18 -8.87 -4.40
N ILE A 118 3.35 -8.04 -3.37
CA ILE A 118 4.63 -7.89 -2.68
C ILE A 118 4.47 -8.03 -1.17
N GLN A 119 5.55 -8.44 -0.50
CA GLN A 119 5.63 -8.42 0.95
C GLN A 119 6.46 -7.23 1.42
N LEU A 120 6.06 -6.61 2.53
CA LEU A 120 6.86 -5.57 3.19
C LEU A 120 7.98 -6.15 4.03
N SER A 121 7.79 -7.37 4.53
CA SER A 121 8.71 -8.03 5.45
C SER A 121 8.47 -9.54 5.41
N ALA A 122 9.52 -10.31 5.66
CA ALA A 122 9.38 -11.73 5.94
C ALA A 122 8.74 -11.98 7.31
N LEU A 123 8.80 -10.99 8.19
CA LEU A 123 8.11 -11.01 9.48
C LEU A 123 6.65 -10.57 9.29
N THR A 124 5.76 -11.18 10.06
CA THR A 124 4.35 -10.77 10.08
C THR A 124 4.21 -9.43 10.78
N LEU A 125 3.54 -8.48 10.13
CA LEU A 125 3.35 -7.13 10.65
C LEU A 125 1.89 -6.88 11.00
N PRO A 126 1.59 -6.20 12.13
CA PRO A 126 0.23 -5.72 12.37
C PRO A 126 -0.14 -4.64 11.34
N HIS A 127 -1.43 -4.50 11.08
CA HIS A 127 -1.94 -3.61 10.02
C HIS A 127 -1.42 -2.16 10.15
N GLY A 128 -1.43 -1.60 11.37
CA GLY A 128 -0.96 -0.22 11.58
C GLY A 128 0.51 -0.05 11.22
N MET A 129 1.35 -1.00 11.58
CA MET A 129 2.77 -1.00 11.20
C MET A 129 2.95 -1.11 9.69
N ALA A 130 2.12 -1.91 9.02
CA ALA A 130 2.17 -2.04 7.57
C ALA A 130 1.92 -0.69 6.88
N ARG A 131 0.95 0.10 7.36
CA ARG A 131 0.71 1.46 6.84
C ARG A 131 1.93 2.36 6.99
N VAL A 132 2.52 2.37 8.18
CA VAL A 132 3.66 3.23 8.49
C VAL A 132 4.89 2.81 7.70
N LEU A 133 5.19 1.51 7.65
CA LEU A 133 6.34 1.01 6.89
C LEU A 133 6.19 1.28 5.40
N LEU A 134 4.98 1.10 4.86
CA LEU A 134 4.74 1.37 3.45
C LEU A 134 4.99 2.83 3.08
N VAL A 135 4.42 3.77 3.82
CA VAL A 135 4.61 5.20 3.52
C VAL A 135 6.06 5.62 3.76
N GLU A 136 6.73 5.07 4.76
CA GLU A 136 8.16 5.32 4.98
C GLU A 136 8.98 4.82 3.79
N GLN A 137 8.70 3.61 3.28
CA GLN A 137 9.40 3.06 2.13
C GLN A 137 9.12 3.83 0.84
N LEU A 138 7.91 4.34 0.66
CA LEU A 138 7.61 5.21 -0.48
C LEU A 138 8.41 6.51 -0.42
N TYR A 139 8.52 7.10 0.76
CA TYR A 139 9.37 8.27 0.95
C TYR A 139 10.84 7.95 0.71
N ARG A 140 11.33 6.83 1.24
CA ARG A 140 12.71 6.37 1.03
C ARG A 140 13.00 6.15 -0.45
N ALA A 141 12.10 5.49 -1.17
CA ALA A 141 12.22 5.28 -2.61
C ALA A 141 12.25 6.60 -3.39
N ALA A 142 11.37 7.53 -3.03
CA ALA A 142 11.35 8.87 -3.64
C ALA A 142 12.66 9.62 -3.36
N SER A 143 13.22 9.48 -2.17
CA SER A 143 14.50 10.10 -1.83
C SER A 143 15.68 9.51 -2.61
N LEU A 144 15.67 8.20 -2.87
CA LEU A 144 16.65 7.54 -3.75
C LEU A 144 16.58 8.12 -5.16
N ILE A 145 15.39 8.25 -5.71
CA ILE A 145 15.19 8.81 -7.06
C ILE A 145 15.70 10.24 -7.15
N ALA A 146 15.47 11.05 -6.11
CA ALA A 146 15.87 12.45 -6.06
C ALA A 146 17.34 12.67 -5.65
N GLY A 147 18.05 11.62 -5.26
CA GLY A 147 19.41 11.75 -4.75
C GLY A 147 19.49 12.40 -3.36
N HIS A 148 18.41 12.37 -2.60
CA HIS A 148 18.34 12.97 -1.27
C HIS A 148 19.02 12.08 -0.23
N PRO A 149 19.79 12.64 0.75
CA PRO A 149 20.60 11.84 1.70
C PRO A 149 19.83 11.01 2.72
N TYR A 150 18.52 11.09 2.78
CA TYR A 150 17.69 10.30 3.70
C TYR A 150 17.96 8.79 3.58
N HIS A 151 18.18 8.31 2.37
CA HIS A 151 18.16 6.87 2.05
C HIS A 151 19.41 6.10 2.46
N ARG A 152 20.46 6.59 2.84
CA ARG A 152 21.72 5.95 3.27
C ARG A 152 21.72 4.40 3.22
N GLU A 153 22.06 3.83 2.11
CA GLU A 153 22.33 2.41 1.95
C GLU A 153 23.78 2.18 1.64
#